data_cf7a947b8b3d694f8bc58cf2ef5505d9
#
_entry.id   cf7a947b8b3d694f8bc58cf2ef5505d9
#
_cell.length_a   1.000
_cell.length_b   1.000
_cell.length_c   1.000
_cell.angle_alpha   90.00
_cell.angle_beta   90.00
_cell.angle_gamma   90.00
#
_symmetry.space_group_name_H-M   'P 1'
#
loop_
_entity.id
_entity.type
_entity.pdbx_description
1 polymer ?
#
loop_
_entity_poly.entity_id
_entity_poly.type
_entity_poly.pdbx_seq_one_letter_code
_entity_poly.pdbx_strand_id
1 'polypeptide(L)'
;IDKGKFISGLFDLKSSSEYGCESNGCAGRSLSSNTFPSTSNLIMNEGDIGVDKMINQIDEGILVDHLLGAGQGNELSGDFSANISLGYKIEKGKIVGRVKNTMISGNSFKALSSVDCISIEKEKVYGSMSLPYLQTNNVEISS
;
A
#
# COMPACT_ATOMS: atom_id res chain seq x y z
N ILE A 1 0.96 -7.61 -11.26
CA ILE A 1 0.19 -8.45 -10.30
C ILE A 1 -1.24 -8.49 -10.79
N ASP A 2 -1.82 -9.67 -10.89
CA ASP A 2 -3.23 -9.87 -11.25
C ASP A 2 -3.89 -10.80 -10.24
N LYS A 3 -4.98 -10.34 -9.61
CA LYS A 3 -5.72 -11.07 -8.55
C LYS A 3 -4.82 -11.66 -7.47
N GLY A 4 -3.85 -10.87 -7.00
CA GLY A 4 -2.88 -11.27 -6.00
C GLY A 4 -1.74 -12.17 -6.49
N LYS A 5 -1.72 -12.55 -7.76
CA LYS A 5 -0.65 -13.35 -8.36
C LYS A 5 0.39 -12.47 -9.02
N PHE A 6 1.66 -12.74 -8.76
CA PHE A 6 2.76 -12.11 -9.46
C PHE A 6 2.80 -12.62 -10.91
N ILE A 7 2.71 -11.71 -11.89
CA ILE A 7 2.67 -12.04 -13.31
C ILE A 7 4.01 -11.77 -13.98
N SER A 8 4.62 -10.61 -13.70
CA SER A 8 5.87 -10.21 -14.33
C SER A 8 6.66 -9.27 -13.44
N GLY A 9 7.99 -9.34 -13.54
CA GLY A 9 8.89 -8.36 -12.99
C GLY A 9 8.94 -7.07 -13.81
N LEU A 10 9.73 -6.13 -13.33
CA LEU A 10 10.07 -4.90 -14.05
C LEU A 10 11.36 -5.15 -14.83
N PHE A 11 11.31 -5.03 -16.16
CA PHE A 11 12.44 -5.30 -17.02
C PHE A 11 12.73 -4.11 -17.95
N ASP A 12 13.94 -3.55 -17.82
CA ASP A 12 14.53 -2.70 -18.84
C ASP A 12 15.20 -3.55 -19.92
N LEU A 13 15.83 -2.95 -20.92
CA LEU A 13 16.49 -3.67 -22.00
C LEU A 13 17.68 -4.53 -21.52
N LYS A 14 18.39 -4.06 -20.48
CA LYS A 14 19.54 -4.77 -19.93
C LYS A 14 19.09 -5.99 -19.13
N SER A 15 18.21 -5.79 -18.15
CA SER A 15 17.72 -6.88 -17.32
C SER A 15 16.92 -7.91 -18.13
N SER A 16 16.16 -7.50 -19.13
CA SER A 16 15.46 -8.43 -20.01
C SER A 16 16.43 -9.35 -20.77
N SER A 17 17.53 -8.80 -21.25
CA SER A 17 18.58 -9.59 -21.91
C SER A 17 19.28 -10.56 -20.94
N GLU A 18 19.55 -10.12 -19.70
CA GLU A 18 20.19 -10.95 -18.67
C GLU A 18 19.31 -12.14 -18.24
N TYR A 19 17.99 -11.91 -18.14
CA TYR A 19 17.02 -12.93 -17.71
C TYR A 19 16.36 -13.70 -18.85
N GLY A 20 16.69 -13.40 -20.11
CA GLY A 20 16.14 -14.08 -21.28
C GLY A 20 14.64 -13.88 -21.47
N CYS A 21 14.12 -12.70 -21.11
CA CYS A 21 12.71 -12.35 -21.24
C CYS A 21 12.53 -11.06 -22.08
N GLU A 22 11.30 -10.71 -22.40
CA GLU A 22 11.01 -9.46 -23.12
C GLU A 22 11.01 -8.27 -22.15
N SER A 23 11.55 -7.13 -22.62
CA SER A 23 11.48 -5.87 -21.90
C SER A 23 10.05 -5.33 -21.91
N ASN A 24 9.56 -4.91 -20.76
CA ASN A 24 8.27 -4.24 -20.63
C ASN A 24 8.39 -2.71 -20.51
N GLY A 25 9.57 -2.16 -20.83
CA GLY A 25 9.82 -0.73 -20.85
C GLY A 25 9.91 -0.08 -19.47
N CYS A 26 9.99 -0.88 -18.41
CA CYS A 26 10.09 -0.39 -17.04
C CYS A 26 11.53 0.04 -16.71
N ALA A 27 11.92 1.22 -17.15
CA ALA A 27 13.26 1.75 -16.95
C ALA A 27 13.26 3.14 -16.33
N GLY A 28 14.12 3.34 -15.34
CA GLY A 28 14.51 4.62 -14.79
C GLY A 28 15.91 5.03 -15.21
N ARG A 29 16.18 6.33 -15.24
CA ARG A 29 17.51 6.89 -15.49
C ARG A 29 17.67 8.22 -14.75
N SER A 30 18.87 8.48 -14.26
CA SER A 30 19.28 9.81 -13.79
C SER A 30 20.48 10.32 -14.62
N LEU A 31 20.85 11.58 -14.44
CA LEU A 31 22.01 12.16 -15.12
C LEU A 31 23.32 11.47 -14.75
N SER A 32 23.39 10.88 -13.58
CA SER A 32 24.61 10.25 -13.02
C SER A 32 24.53 8.72 -12.93
N SER A 33 23.46 8.08 -13.41
CA SER A 33 23.31 6.62 -13.36
C SER A 33 23.05 6.01 -14.73
N ASN A 34 23.44 4.73 -14.86
CA ASN A 34 22.94 3.89 -15.95
C ASN A 34 21.42 3.68 -15.79
N THR A 35 20.79 3.16 -16.83
CA THR A 35 19.41 2.69 -16.75
C THR A 35 19.26 1.56 -15.74
N PHE A 36 18.16 1.51 -15.04
CA PHE A 36 17.80 0.46 -14.07
C PHE A 36 16.30 0.19 -14.13
N PRO A 37 15.84 -1.03 -13.79
CA PRO A 37 14.43 -1.31 -13.70
C PRO A 37 13.73 -0.39 -12.69
N SER A 38 12.62 0.23 -13.11
CA SER A 38 11.91 1.20 -12.29
C SER A 38 10.42 1.26 -12.64
N THR A 39 9.61 1.64 -11.67
CA THR A 39 8.19 1.97 -11.90
C THR A 39 8.06 3.43 -12.31
N SER A 40 7.12 3.75 -13.22
CA SER A 40 6.68 5.12 -13.50
C SER A 40 5.42 5.47 -12.71
N ASN A 41 4.44 4.59 -12.71
CA ASN A 41 3.20 4.75 -11.98
C ASN A 41 2.81 3.42 -11.32
N LEU A 42 2.27 3.51 -10.10
CA LEU A 42 1.64 2.39 -9.42
C LEU A 42 0.14 2.63 -9.37
N ILE A 43 -0.61 1.79 -10.05
CA ILE A 43 -2.07 1.88 -10.11
C ILE A 43 -2.65 0.59 -9.56
N MET A 44 -3.45 0.69 -8.52
CA MET A 44 -4.25 -0.41 -8.02
C MET A 44 -5.69 -0.28 -8.53
N ASN A 45 -6.28 -1.38 -8.95
CA ASN A 45 -7.67 -1.36 -9.39
C ASN A 45 -8.59 -1.11 -8.18
N GLU A 46 -9.69 -0.39 -8.45
CA GLU A 46 -10.76 -0.19 -7.49
C GLU A 46 -11.50 -1.49 -7.18
N GLY A 47 -12.12 -1.53 -6.00
CA GLY A 47 -13.11 -2.51 -5.62
C GLY A 47 -14.53 -2.05 -5.98
N ASP A 48 -15.50 -2.54 -5.24
CA ASP A 48 -16.93 -2.37 -5.51
C ASP A 48 -17.72 -1.71 -4.35
N ILE A 49 -17.02 -1.29 -3.30
CA ILE A 49 -17.64 -0.71 -2.10
C ILE A 49 -17.15 0.73 -1.85
N GLY A 50 -18.04 1.66 -1.55
CA GLY A 50 -17.66 3.03 -1.19
C GLY A 50 -17.05 3.11 0.22
N VAL A 51 -16.11 4.06 0.43
CA VAL A 51 -15.40 4.27 1.71
C VAL A 51 -16.36 4.45 2.89
N ASP A 52 -17.44 5.18 2.71
CA ASP A 52 -18.45 5.36 3.76
C ASP A 52 -19.09 4.05 4.21
N LYS A 53 -19.34 3.13 3.27
CA LYS A 53 -19.85 1.80 3.58
C LYS A 53 -18.81 0.93 4.26
N MET A 54 -17.53 1.04 3.86
CA MET A 54 -16.43 0.36 4.53
C MET A 54 -16.34 0.79 6.00
N ILE A 55 -16.37 2.10 6.27
CA ILE A 55 -16.34 2.64 7.64
C ILE A 55 -17.53 2.15 8.45
N ASN A 56 -18.74 2.17 7.87
CA ASN A 56 -19.97 1.74 8.56
C ASN A 56 -19.97 0.26 8.99
N GLN A 57 -19.16 -0.59 8.39
CA GLN A 57 -19.03 -2.02 8.71
C GLN A 57 -18.00 -2.31 9.81
N ILE A 58 -17.19 -1.33 10.19
CA ILE A 58 -16.13 -1.46 11.19
C ILE A 58 -16.71 -1.20 12.58
N ASP A 59 -16.67 -2.20 13.45
CA ASP A 59 -17.10 -2.02 14.85
C ASP A 59 -16.05 -1.23 15.64
N GLU A 60 -14.76 -1.60 15.53
CA GLU A 60 -13.64 -0.85 16.09
C GLU A 60 -12.44 -0.91 15.14
N GLY A 61 -11.83 0.25 14.86
CA GLY A 61 -10.70 0.34 13.96
C GLY A 61 -10.11 1.74 13.85
N ILE A 62 -9.15 1.89 12.94
CA ILE A 62 -8.52 3.17 12.62
C ILE A 62 -8.51 3.39 11.12
N LEU A 63 -9.04 4.52 10.67
CA LEU A 63 -8.78 5.04 9.33
C LEU A 63 -7.42 5.75 9.36
N VAL A 64 -6.44 5.16 8.70
CA VAL A 64 -5.08 5.71 8.60
C VAL A 64 -5.00 6.59 7.36
N ASP A 65 -4.63 7.85 7.54
CA ASP A 65 -4.39 8.80 6.46
C ASP A 65 -2.89 8.91 6.17
N HIS A 66 -2.06 9.10 7.21
CA HIS A 66 -0.64 9.29 7.03
C HIS A 66 0.20 8.56 8.07
N LEU A 67 1.25 7.87 7.59
CA LEU A 67 2.22 7.13 8.40
C LEU A 67 3.58 7.80 8.37
N LEU A 68 4.29 7.74 9.48
CA LEU A 68 5.70 8.12 9.60
C LEU A 68 6.54 6.90 9.95
N GLY A 69 7.61 6.70 9.20
CA GLY A 69 8.59 5.63 9.46
C GLY A 69 8.24 4.27 8.86
N ALA A 70 7.17 4.14 8.10
CA ALA A 70 6.76 2.86 7.50
C ALA A 70 7.84 2.21 6.62
N GLY A 71 8.73 2.99 6.00
CA GLY A 71 9.83 2.49 5.18
C GLY A 71 11.09 2.09 5.94
N GLN A 72 11.08 2.10 7.28
CA GLN A 72 12.23 1.72 8.10
C GLN A 72 12.22 0.24 8.53
N GLY A 73 11.24 -0.51 8.09
CA GLY A 73 11.12 -1.95 8.34
C GLY A 73 12.07 -2.80 7.49
N ASN A 74 11.98 -4.11 7.63
CA ASN A 74 12.69 -5.04 6.77
C ASN A 74 11.85 -5.34 5.52
N GLU A 75 12.22 -4.74 4.39
CA GLU A 75 11.50 -4.89 3.12
C GLU A 75 11.44 -6.36 2.64
N LEU A 76 12.47 -7.16 2.92
CA LEU A 76 12.52 -8.56 2.49
C LEU A 76 11.57 -9.46 3.29
N SER A 77 11.46 -9.24 4.60
CA SER A 77 10.50 -9.98 5.43
C SER A 77 9.10 -9.38 5.37
N GLY A 78 8.97 -8.14 4.93
CA GLY A 78 7.73 -7.40 4.90
C GLY A 78 7.30 -6.83 6.26
N ASP A 79 8.12 -6.96 7.31
CA ASP A 79 7.79 -6.45 8.63
C ASP A 79 7.91 -4.93 8.66
N PHE A 80 6.92 -4.28 9.24
CA PHE A 80 6.88 -2.84 9.38
C PHE A 80 6.42 -2.40 10.77
N SER A 81 6.86 -1.22 11.16
CA SER A 81 6.36 -0.48 12.32
C SER A 81 6.35 1.00 11.97
N ALA A 82 5.25 1.67 12.22
CA ALA A 82 5.08 3.07 11.84
C ALA A 82 4.22 3.83 12.84
N ASN A 83 4.54 5.11 13.04
CA ASN A 83 3.68 6.02 13.79
C ASN A 83 2.56 6.56 12.90
N ILE A 84 1.34 6.62 13.43
CA ILE A 84 0.22 7.28 12.76
C ILE A 84 0.36 8.80 12.99
N SER A 85 0.77 9.50 11.95
CA SER A 85 0.83 10.97 11.96
C SER A 85 -0.55 11.60 11.82
N LEU A 86 -1.39 10.99 10.99
CA LEU A 86 -2.79 11.38 10.82
C LEU A 86 -3.64 10.12 10.67
N GLY A 87 -4.64 10.00 11.53
CA GLY A 87 -5.60 8.91 11.50
C GLY A 87 -6.77 9.18 12.41
N TYR A 88 -7.84 8.44 12.21
CA TYR A 88 -9.12 8.65 12.88
C TYR A 88 -9.62 7.33 13.46
N LYS A 89 -10.05 7.38 14.72
CA LYS A 89 -10.69 6.23 15.38
C LYS A 89 -12.09 6.02 14.84
N ILE A 90 -12.40 4.77 14.55
CA ILE A 90 -13.73 4.32 14.14
C ILE A 90 -14.30 3.49 15.29
N GLU A 91 -15.52 3.80 15.71
CA GLU A 91 -16.31 3.03 16.66
C GLU A 91 -17.73 2.89 16.14
N LYS A 92 -18.23 1.66 16.10
CA LYS A 92 -19.60 1.32 15.66
C LYS A 92 -19.98 1.99 14.34
N GLY A 93 -19.07 1.90 13.37
CA GLY A 93 -19.30 2.44 12.03
C GLY A 93 -19.18 3.96 11.90
N LYS A 94 -18.62 4.66 12.90
CA LYS A 94 -18.52 6.13 12.88
C LYS A 94 -17.10 6.58 13.26
N ILE A 95 -16.64 7.62 12.58
CA ILE A 95 -15.41 8.32 12.99
C ILE A 95 -15.75 9.13 14.27
N VAL A 96 -15.08 8.79 15.37
CA VAL A 96 -15.30 9.41 16.69
C VAL A 96 -14.24 10.43 17.08
N GLY A 97 -13.07 10.43 16.44
CA GLY A 97 -12.02 11.40 16.71
C GLY A 97 -10.70 11.06 16.06
N ARG A 98 -9.75 11.97 16.19
CA ARG A 98 -8.37 11.79 15.72
C ARG A 98 -7.55 10.99 16.74
N VAL A 99 -6.76 10.04 16.28
CA VAL A 99 -5.78 9.33 17.12
C VAL A 99 -4.49 10.13 17.30
N LYS A 100 -3.83 9.95 18.44
CA LYS A 100 -2.53 10.55 18.76
C LYS A 100 -1.65 9.51 19.44
N ASN A 101 -0.32 9.64 19.26
CA ASN A 101 0.68 8.76 19.89
C ASN A 101 0.39 7.26 19.62
N THR A 102 -0.14 6.96 18.45
CA THR A 102 -0.55 5.61 18.07
C THR A 102 0.42 5.08 17.04
N MET A 103 0.83 3.85 17.23
CA MET A 103 1.67 3.11 16.28
C MET A 103 0.89 1.95 15.67
N ILE A 104 1.26 1.62 14.45
CA ILE A 104 0.87 0.36 13.82
C ILE A 104 2.10 -0.48 13.55
N SER A 105 1.95 -1.79 13.70
CA SER A 105 2.98 -2.75 13.33
C SER A 105 2.36 -4.00 12.73
N GLY A 106 3.13 -4.70 11.91
CA GLY A 106 2.65 -5.89 11.26
C GLY A 106 3.56 -6.37 10.15
N ASN A 107 3.02 -7.22 9.31
CA ASN A 107 3.70 -7.72 8.13
C ASN A 107 2.88 -7.39 6.88
N SER A 108 3.48 -6.67 5.94
CA SER A 108 2.82 -6.18 4.72
C SER A 108 2.25 -7.31 3.85
N PHE A 109 2.95 -8.44 3.76
CA PHE A 109 2.46 -9.59 2.99
C PHE A 109 1.23 -10.22 3.64
N LYS A 110 1.21 -10.32 4.98
CA LYS A 110 0.04 -10.80 5.73
C LYS A 110 -1.12 -9.83 5.63
N ALA A 111 -0.86 -8.53 5.80
CA ALA A 111 -1.89 -7.49 5.67
C ALA A 111 -2.53 -7.49 4.28
N LEU A 112 -1.72 -7.54 3.21
CA LEU A 112 -2.21 -7.60 1.83
C LEU A 112 -2.91 -8.92 1.48
N SER A 113 -2.54 -10.03 2.11
CA SER A 113 -3.22 -11.32 1.90
C SER A 113 -4.55 -11.44 2.64
N SER A 114 -4.84 -10.52 3.55
CA SER A 114 -6.06 -10.49 4.37
C SER A 114 -6.87 -9.20 4.18
N VAL A 115 -6.84 -8.66 2.97
CA VAL A 115 -7.70 -7.52 2.61
C VAL A 115 -9.15 -8.00 2.52
N ASP A 116 -10.00 -7.43 3.36
CA ASP A 116 -11.43 -7.76 3.41
C ASP A 116 -12.22 -7.03 2.33
N CYS A 117 -11.91 -5.76 2.10
CA CYS A 117 -12.53 -4.99 1.02
C CYS A 117 -11.61 -3.87 0.50
N ILE A 118 -11.94 -3.46 -0.72
CA ILE A 118 -11.23 -2.44 -1.50
C ILE A 118 -12.25 -1.40 -1.93
N SER A 119 -11.91 -0.11 -1.79
CA SER A 119 -12.83 0.96 -2.14
C SER A 119 -12.95 1.21 -3.64
N ILE A 120 -14.07 1.83 -4.03
CA ILE A 120 -14.26 2.42 -5.37
C ILE A 120 -13.41 3.68 -5.50
N GLU A 121 -13.36 4.50 -4.43
CA GLU A 121 -12.62 5.73 -4.40
C GLU A 121 -11.12 5.46 -4.37
N LYS A 122 -10.36 6.27 -5.12
CA LYS A 122 -8.90 6.23 -5.18
C LYS A 122 -8.29 7.57 -4.82
N GLU A 123 -7.18 7.51 -4.13
CA GLU A 123 -6.37 8.68 -3.81
C GLU A 123 -5.08 8.71 -4.63
N LYS A 124 -4.64 9.91 -4.95
CA LYS A 124 -3.32 10.13 -5.54
C LYS A 124 -2.29 10.29 -4.44
N VAL A 125 -1.37 9.32 -4.36
CA VAL A 125 -0.32 9.26 -3.35
C VAL A 125 1.03 9.56 -4.03
N TYR A 126 1.79 10.47 -3.47
CA TYR A 126 3.12 10.89 -3.98
C TYR A 126 3.16 11.24 -5.48
N GLY A 127 2.04 11.66 -6.05
CA GLY A 127 1.93 12.09 -7.45
C GLY A 127 1.98 10.99 -8.52
N SER A 128 2.55 9.82 -8.21
CA SER A 128 2.72 8.72 -9.17
C SER A 128 1.96 7.44 -8.80
N MET A 129 1.27 7.44 -7.67
CA MET A 129 0.47 6.31 -7.23
C MET A 129 -1.01 6.66 -7.23
N SER A 130 -1.86 5.74 -7.68
CA SER A 130 -3.31 5.84 -7.59
C SER A 130 -3.82 4.59 -6.88
N LEU A 131 -4.21 4.75 -5.62
CA LEU A 131 -4.50 3.65 -4.71
C LEU A 131 -5.90 3.80 -4.12
N PRO A 132 -6.70 2.72 -4.06
CA PRO A 132 -7.94 2.68 -3.30
C PRO A 132 -7.66 2.53 -1.80
N TYR A 133 -8.67 2.76 -0.97
CA TYR A 133 -8.63 2.38 0.44
C TYR A 133 -8.72 0.86 0.58
N LEU A 134 -7.93 0.33 1.51
CA LEU A 134 -7.88 -1.10 1.82
C LEU A 134 -8.28 -1.31 3.27
N GLN A 135 -9.18 -2.24 3.52
CA GLN A 135 -9.49 -2.70 4.88
C GLN A 135 -8.77 -4.03 5.15
N THR A 136 -8.04 -4.10 6.24
CA THR A 136 -7.33 -5.31 6.67
C THR A 136 -7.38 -5.45 8.18
N ASN A 137 -7.36 -6.69 8.69
CA ASN A 137 -7.43 -7.03 10.11
C ASN A 137 -6.09 -7.48 10.71
N ASN A 138 -5.05 -7.66 9.90
CA ASN A 138 -3.76 -8.21 10.34
C ASN A 138 -2.70 -7.13 10.61
N VAL A 139 -3.09 -6.11 11.37
CA VAL A 139 -2.21 -5.02 11.81
C VAL A 139 -2.42 -4.79 13.29
N GLU A 140 -1.34 -4.78 14.06
CA GLU A 140 -1.37 -4.48 15.49
C GLU A 140 -1.36 -2.96 15.71
N ILE A 141 -2.17 -2.51 16.66
CA ILE A 141 -2.29 -1.11 17.04
C ILE A 141 -1.86 -0.97 18.50
N SER A 142 -0.94 -0.04 18.78
CA SER A 142 -0.48 0.28 20.13
C SER A 142 -0.50 1.80 20.36
N SER A 143 -0.83 2.22 21.54
CA SER A 143 -0.89 3.63 21.98
C SER A 143 -0.21 3.82 23.32
#